data_82fc51b3e0e49f3d439a28b855140097
#
_entry.id   82fc51b3e0e49f3d439a28b855140097
#
_cell.length_a   1.000
_cell.length_b   1.000
_cell.length_c   1.000
_cell.angle_alpha   90.00
_cell.angle_beta   90.00
_cell.angle_gamma   90.00
#
_symmetry.space_group_name_H-M   'P 1'
#
loop_
_entity.id
_entity.type
_entity.pdbx_description
1 polymer ?
#
loop_
_entity_poly.entity_id
_entity_poly.type
_entity_poly.pdbx_seq_one_letter_code
_entity_poly.pdbx_strand_id
1 'polypeptide(L)'
;MKTSTAKTSFNHLRGLKLAALAIGTSFVLAGCAGNPPTEQYAVTQSAVNSAVSAGGTEFAAVEMKSAQDKLKQAEIAMHDKNYDEARRLAEQSEWDARVAERKAQA
;
A
#
# COMPACT_ATOMS: atom_id res chain seq x y z
N MET A 1 14.25 19.17 50.86
CA MET A 1 13.53 20.13 50.00
C MET A 1 14.02 20.13 48.54
N LYS A 2 15.32 20.14 48.31
CA LYS A 2 15.86 20.12 46.92
C LYS A 2 15.56 18.84 46.15
N THR A 3 15.45 17.71 46.80
CA THR A 3 15.20 16.41 46.20
C THR A 3 13.75 16.24 45.73
N SER A 4 12.77 16.87 46.39
CA SER A 4 11.37 16.79 45.97
C SER A 4 11.08 17.66 44.71
N THR A 5 11.75 18.79 44.58
CA THR A 5 11.66 19.67 43.41
C THR A 5 12.27 18.99 42.16
N ALA A 6 13.40 18.28 42.33
CA ALA A 6 14.01 17.52 41.25
C ALA A 6 13.15 16.34 40.79
N LYS A 7 12.46 15.67 41.71
CA LYS A 7 11.50 14.58 41.37
C LYS A 7 10.32 15.07 40.57
N THR A 8 9.77 16.23 40.90
CA THR A 8 8.63 16.81 40.21
C THR A 8 9.01 17.23 38.78
N SER A 9 10.19 17.84 38.63
CA SER A 9 10.73 18.22 37.33
C SER A 9 10.98 17.02 36.43
N PHE A 10 11.47 15.93 37.01
CA PHE A 10 11.76 14.70 36.29
C PHE A 10 10.48 14.00 35.78
N ASN A 11 9.42 14.00 36.57
CA ASN A 11 8.13 13.44 36.16
C ASN A 11 7.46 14.25 35.05
N HIS A 12 7.59 15.56 35.06
CA HIS A 12 7.10 16.44 34.00
C HIS A 12 7.80 16.16 32.66
N LEU A 13 9.11 15.99 32.70
CA LEU A 13 9.90 15.68 31.50
C LEU A 13 9.55 14.31 30.91
N ARG A 14 9.23 13.33 31.74
CA ARG A 14 8.76 12.02 31.29
C ARG A 14 7.39 12.07 30.63
N GLY A 15 6.48 12.84 31.19
CA GLY A 15 5.15 13.02 30.62
C GLY A 15 5.17 13.71 29.26
N LEU A 16 6.00 14.72 29.10
CA LEU A 16 6.20 15.44 27.84
C LEU A 16 6.81 14.57 26.74
N LYS A 17 7.76 13.73 27.08
CA LYS A 17 8.38 12.81 26.12
C LYS A 17 7.42 11.74 25.60
N LEU A 18 6.59 11.21 26.47
CA LEU A 18 5.59 10.22 26.12
C LEU A 18 4.46 10.81 25.25
N ALA A 19 4.04 12.02 25.56
CA ALA A 19 3.04 12.74 24.76
C ALA A 19 3.55 13.06 23.34
N ALA A 20 4.80 13.47 23.22
CA ALA A 20 5.43 13.75 21.93
C ALA A 20 5.54 12.50 21.04
N LEU A 21 5.85 11.34 21.63
CA LEU A 21 5.90 10.06 20.92
C LEU A 21 4.51 9.63 20.40
N ALA A 22 3.46 9.81 21.20
CA ALA A 22 2.11 9.47 20.81
C ALA A 22 1.60 10.32 19.63
N ILE A 23 1.89 11.61 19.65
CA ILE A 23 1.54 12.54 18.58
C ILE A 23 2.30 12.21 17.29
N GLY A 24 3.58 11.89 17.38
CA GLY A 24 4.40 11.50 16.24
C GLY A 24 3.91 10.24 15.56
N THR A 25 3.49 9.25 16.31
CA THR A 25 2.96 7.98 15.78
C THR A 25 1.64 8.17 15.05
N SER A 26 0.74 8.97 15.58
CA SER A 26 -0.55 9.26 14.96
C SER A 26 -0.39 10.02 13.64
N PHE A 27 0.58 10.90 13.54
CA PHE A 27 0.84 11.69 12.33
C PHE A 27 1.38 10.81 11.19
N VAL A 28 2.26 9.86 11.50
CA VAL A 28 2.82 8.93 10.51
C VAL A 28 1.71 8.03 9.93
N LEU A 29 0.80 7.54 10.75
CA LEU A 29 -0.33 6.73 10.30
C LEU A 29 -1.30 7.53 9.42
N ALA A 30 -1.60 8.76 9.77
CA ALA A 30 -2.45 9.63 8.96
C ALA A 30 -1.80 9.99 7.61
N GLY A 31 -0.46 10.19 7.57
CA GLY A 31 0.27 10.46 6.34
C GLY A 31 0.27 9.28 5.37
N CYS A 32 0.30 8.04 5.84
CA CYS A 32 0.26 6.84 5.00
C CYS A 32 -1.13 6.59 4.39
N ALA A 33 -2.22 6.91 5.11
CA ALA A 33 -3.59 6.69 4.66
C ALA A 33 -4.04 7.69 3.58
N GLY A 34 -3.43 8.88 3.49
CA GLY A 34 -3.82 9.95 2.59
C GLY A 34 -3.13 9.97 1.23
N ASN A 35 -2.16 9.10 0.97
CA ASN A 35 -1.38 9.10 -0.26
C ASN A 35 -1.90 8.07 -1.28
N PRO A 36 -2.19 8.50 -2.52
CA PRO A 36 -2.56 7.55 -3.58
C PRO A 36 -1.40 6.60 -3.90
N PRO A 37 -1.67 5.30 -4.14
CA PRO A 37 -0.64 4.29 -4.43
C PRO A 37 -0.20 4.36 -5.90
N THR A 38 0.31 5.49 -6.35
CA THR A 38 0.68 5.73 -7.75
C THR A 38 1.80 4.84 -8.22
N GLU A 39 2.81 4.59 -7.39
CA GLU A 39 3.92 3.70 -7.73
C GLU A 39 3.45 2.26 -7.85
N GLN A 40 2.66 1.78 -6.90
CA GLN A 40 2.11 0.43 -6.96
C GLN A 40 1.23 0.25 -8.19
N TYR A 41 0.41 1.23 -8.53
CA TYR A 41 -0.44 1.19 -9.72
C TYR A 41 0.41 1.11 -11.00
N ALA A 42 1.47 1.90 -11.11
CA ALA A 42 2.37 1.88 -12.25
C ALA A 42 3.10 0.53 -12.39
N VAL A 43 3.57 -0.04 -11.30
CA VAL A 43 4.21 -1.37 -11.28
C VAL A 43 3.22 -2.44 -11.73
N THR A 44 2.00 -2.38 -11.24
CA THR A 44 0.93 -3.32 -11.61
C THR A 44 0.60 -3.22 -13.10
N GLN A 45 0.45 -2.02 -13.62
CA GLN A 45 0.18 -1.79 -15.04
C GLN A 45 1.31 -2.36 -15.91
N SER A 46 2.55 -2.17 -15.50
CA SER A 46 3.71 -2.75 -16.18
C SER A 46 3.68 -4.29 -16.14
N ALA A 47 3.32 -4.89 -15.01
CA ALA A 47 3.21 -6.34 -14.88
C ALA A 47 2.10 -6.91 -15.77
N VAL A 48 0.95 -6.24 -15.85
CA VAL A 48 -0.15 -6.63 -16.73
C VAL A 48 0.29 -6.57 -18.20
N ASN A 49 0.97 -5.50 -18.60
CA ASN A 49 1.47 -5.35 -19.96
C ASN A 49 2.52 -6.42 -20.31
N SER A 50 3.40 -6.75 -19.38
CA SER A 50 4.38 -7.83 -19.57
C SER A 50 3.70 -9.18 -19.76
N ALA A 51 2.68 -9.46 -18.96
CA ALA A 51 1.92 -10.70 -19.08
C ALA A 51 1.18 -10.80 -20.43
N VAL A 52 0.61 -9.70 -20.93
CA VAL A 52 -0.01 -9.64 -22.27
C VAL A 52 1.04 -9.93 -23.34
N SER A 53 2.19 -9.28 -23.26
CA SER A 53 3.30 -9.47 -24.22
C SER A 53 3.85 -10.90 -24.22
N ALA A 54 3.82 -11.58 -23.08
CA ALA A 54 4.22 -12.97 -22.96
C ALA A 54 3.19 -13.98 -23.51
N GLY A 55 2.00 -13.53 -23.88
CA GLY A 55 0.90 -14.37 -24.35
C GLY A 55 -0.06 -14.81 -23.25
N GLY A 56 -0.09 -14.10 -22.13
CA GLY A 56 -0.96 -14.43 -21.00
C GLY A 56 -2.44 -14.48 -21.35
N THR A 57 -2.91 -13.62 -22.25
CA THR A 57 -4.29 -13.60 -22.71
C THR A 57 -4.70 -14.92 -23.38
N GLU A 58 -3.79 -15.55 -24.07
CA GLU A 58 -4.02 -16.80 -24.79
C GLU A 58 -3.77 -18.04 -23.92
N PHE A 59 -2.68 -18.05 -23.18
CA PHE A 59 -2.21 -19.22 -22.42
C PHE A 59 -2.57 -19.21 -20.94
N ALA A 60 -3.00 -18.07 -20.38
CA ALA A 60 -3.38 -17.91 -18.98
C ALA A 60 -4.60 -16.97 -18.86
N ALA A 61 -5.64 -17.26 -19.64
CA ALA A 61 -6.80 -16.38 -19.79
C ALA A 61 -7.51 -16.05 -18.47
N VAL A 62 -7.59 -17.00 -17.54
CA VAL A 62 -8.28 -16.82 -16.26
C VAL A 62 -7.50 -15.81 -15.39
N GLU A 63 -6.21 -15.99 -15.27
CA GLU A 63 -5.34 -15.10 -14.49
C GLU A 63 -5.25 -13.71 -15.12
N MET A 64 -5.19 -13.65 -16.44
CA MET A 64 -5.19 -12.36 -17.15
C MET A 64 -6.48 -11.58 -16.93
N LYS A 65 -7.61 -12.26 -17.02
CA LYS A 65 -8.91 -11.63 -16.76
C LYS A 65 -8.98 -11.12 -15.32
N SER A 66 -8.54 -11.93 -14.37
CA SER A 66 -8.51 -11.54 -12.96
C SER A 66 -7.60 -10.32 -12.73
N ALA A 67 -6.42 -10.32 -13.32
CA ALA A 67 -5.48 -9.21 -13.22
C ALA A 67 -6.08 -7.91 -13.80
N GLN A 68 -6.66 -7.98 -14.98
CA GLN A 68 -7.26 -6.82 -15.65
C GLN A 68 -8.47 -6.28 -14.89
N ASP A 69 -9.34 -7.16 -14.38
CA ASP A 69 -10.52 -6.76 -13.61
C ASP A 69 -10.11 -6.08 -12.30
N LYS A 70 -9.12 -6.61 -11.60
CA LYS A 70 -8.60 -6.02 -10.36
C LYS A 70 -7.89 -4.69 -10.60
N LEU A 71 -7.15 -4.57 -11.70
CA LEU A 71 -6.51 -3.30 -12.07
C LEU A 71 -7.56 -2.21 -12.31
N LYS A 72 -8.63 -2.55 -13.01
CA LYS A 72 -9.75 -1.63 -13.24
C LYS A 72 -10.44 -1.24 -11.93
N GLN A 73 -10.66 -2.18 -11.03
CA GLN A 73 -11.23 -1.89 -9.72
C GLN A 73 -10.29 -1.02 -8.88
N ALA A 74 -8.98 -1.23 -8.97
CA ALA A 74 -8.00 -0.38 -8.32
C ALA A 74 -8.07 1.06 -8.83
N GLU A 75 -8.23 1.24 -10.13
CA GLU A 75 -8.40 2.56 -10.75
C GLU A 75 -9.65 3.26 -10.23
N ILE A 76 -10.77 2.56 -10.14
CA ILE A 76 -12.02 3.10 -9.57
C ILE A 76 -11.81 3.50 -8.11
N ALA A 77 -11.17 2.64 -7.32
CA ALA A 77 -10.89 2.91 -5.92
C ALA A 77 -9.96 4.14 -5.74
N MET A 78 -8.99 4.32 -6.63
CA MET A 78 -8.15 5.53 -6.66
C MET A 78 -8.99 6.78 -6.94
N HIS A 79 -9.89 6.70 -7.89
CA HIS A 79 -10.78 7.81 -8.26
C HIS A 79 -11.70 8.19 -7.09
N ASP A 80 -12.16 7.21 -6.36
CA ASP A 80 -13.01 7.39 -5.17
C ASP A 80 -12.21 7.77 -3.92
N LYS A 81 -10.90 7.94 -4.04
CA LYS A 81 -9.96 8.23 -2.95
C LYS A 81 -9.92 7.15 -1.87
N ASN A 82 -10.31 5.95 -2.21
CA ASN A 82 -10.20 4.77 -1.34
C ASN A 82 -8.83 4.10 -1.59
N TYR A 83 -7.78 4.76 -1.09
CA TYR A 83 -6.40 4.42 -1.42
C TYR A 83 -5.93 3.08 -0.84
N ASP A 84 -6.43 2.68 0.31
CA ASP A 84 -6.09 1.37 0.89
C ASP A 84 -6.64 0.24 0.05
N GLU A 85 -7.87 0.37 -0.40
CA GLU A 85 -8.50 -0.59 -1.31
C GLU A 85 -7.79 -0.60 -2.68
N ALA A 86 -7.47 0.57 -3.21
CA ALA A 86 -6.74 0.70 -4.46
C ALA A 86 -5.39 -0.01 -4.41
N ARG A 87 -4.63 0.17 -3.33
CA ARG A 87 -3.34 -0.50 -3.14
C ARG A 87 -3.50 -2.01 -3.09
N ARG A 88 -4.43 -2.50 -2.32
CA ARG A 88 -4.70 -3.93 -2.17
C ARG A 88 -5.09 -4.57 -3.50
N LEU A 89 -5.98 -3.95 -4.24
CA LEU A 89 -6.41 -4.43 -5.56
C LEU A 89 -5.27 -4.41 -6.58
N ALA A 90 -4.44 -3.36 -6.56
CA ALA A 90 -3.28 -3.27 -7.43
C ALA A 90 -2.26 -4.38 -7.13
N GLU A 91 -1.95 -4.62 -5.87
CA GLU A 91 -1.05 -5.71 -5.46
C GLU A 91 -1.58 -7.07 -5.90
N GLN A 92 -2.85 -7.34 -5.72
CA GLN A 92 -3.47 -8.59 -6.17
C GLN A 92 -3.45 -8.73 -7.70
N SER A 93 -3.71 -7.65 -8.42
CA SER A 93 -3.63 -7.62 -9.87
C SER A 93 -2.21 -7.91 -10.37
N GLU A 94 -1.21 -7.28 -9.76
CA GLU A 94 0.20 -7.53 -10.07
C GLU A 94 0.54 -9.01 -9.90
N TRP A 95 0.10 -9.60 -8.79
CA TRP A 95 0.35 -11.00 -8.51
C TRP A 95 -0.26 -11.92 -9.56
N ASP A 96 -1.52 -11.69 -9.91
CA ASP A 96 -2.21 -12.46 -10.95
C ASP A 96 -1.53 -12.30 -12.31
N ALA A 97 -1.07 -11.10 -12.65
CA ALA A 97 -0.35 -10.83 -13.89
C ALA A 97 0.98 -11.58 -13.95
N ARG A 98 1.74 -11.61 -12.84
CA ARG A 98 2.99 -12.37 -12.78
C ARG A 98 2.78 -13.88 -12.90
N VAL A 99 1.70 -14.39 -12.34
CA VAL A 99 1.32 -15.81 -12.53
C VAL A 99 0.97 -16.08 -13.99
N ALA A 100 0.20 -15.20 -14.62
CA ALA A 100 -0.16 -15.31 -16.02
C ALA A 100 1.09 -15.30 -16.93
N GLU A 101 2.02 -14.39 -16.67
CA GLU A 101 3.28 -14.31 -17.40
C GLU A 101 4.08 -15.62 -17.32
N ARG A 102 4.24 -16.16 -16.13
CA ARG A 102 4.97 -17.44 -15.93
C ARG A 102 4.28 -18.59 -16.62
N LYS A 103 2.97 -18.67 -16.56
CA LYS A 103 2.21 -19.71 -17.26
C LYS A 103 2.37 -19.61 -18.78
N ALA A 104 2.38 -18.40 -19.31
CA ALA A 104 2.54 -18.16 -20.73
C ALA A 104 3.96 -18.53 -21.21
N GLN A 105 4.96 -18.38 -20.38
CA GLN A 105 6.35 -18.70 -20.68
C GLN A 105 6.71 -20.17 -20.47
N ALA A 106 5.92 -20.87 -19.70
CA ALA A 106 6.14 -22.31 -19.50
C ALA A 106 5.64 -23.12 -20.70
#